data_242d327e0bbfe3372b402dc3b82bad15
#
_entry.id   242d327e0bbfe3372b402dc3b82bad15
#
_cell.length_a   1.000
_cell.length_b   1.000
_cell.length_c   1.000
_cell.angle_alpha   90.00
_cell.angle_beta   90.00
_cell.angle_gamma   90.00
#
_symmetry.space_group_name_H-M   'P 1'
#
loop_
_entity.id
_entity.type
_entity.pdbx_description
1 polymer ?
#
loop_
_entity_poly.entity_id
_entity_poly.type
_entity_poly.pdbx_seq_one_letter_code
_entity_poly.pdbx_strand_id
1 'polypeptide(L)'
;MSARISFMAVVVGLSMLLSIAPTIAQDKDKKDKTPEKKPPPPPAFKIPDKNLEAAIRAVIFEPQGDLNDEKLLRVYILDAQGKSIKDLTGLEKCKNLASLRLTNNQIADVKPLKELNNLQSLDLAKNQIKDVAALAGLTNLQYLELSDNQIADVGPLKGLNRLTSLYLSGNKLKDITAVAGLERLWSLYAAKNQLKDIGPVEKLRRLSTLELTDNQIESLAPLEKHTELHLLLLENNKIADLKPLVVAAEKDAAGPKRFAPFLQLYLTGNPLSADARAMQLPALKKAGVRVFGADGK
;
A
#
# COMPACT_ATOMS: atom_id res chain seq x y z
N MET A 1 6.09 21.49 -10.85
CA MET A 1 4.63 21.50 -11.07
C MET A 1 4.08 20.19 -10.58
N SER A 2 3.36 20.19 -9.48
CA SER A 2 2.86 18.99 -8.80
C SER A 2 1.64 18.44 -9.53
N ALA A 3 1.78 17.31 -10.22
CA ALA A 3 0.66 16.60 -10.82
C ALA A 3 -0.11 15.88 -9.71
N ARG A 4 -1.29 16.40 -9.37
CA ARG A 4 -2.26 15.72 -8.51
C ARG A 4 -2.85 14.55 -9.29
N ILE A 5 -2.44 13.33 -8.95
CA ILE A 5 -3.12 12.13 -9.44
C ILE A 5 -4.42 11.99 -8.65
N SER A 6 -5.52 12.10 -9.38
CA SER A 6 -6.89 12.00 -8.86
C SER A 6 -7.19 10.55 -8.45
N PHE A 7 -7.63 10.37 -7.22
CA PHE A 7 -8.04 9.08 -6.66
C PHE A 7 -9.35 8.61 -7.33
N MET A 8 -9.29 7.51 -8.05
CA MET A 8 -10.48 6.82 -8.54
C MET A 8 -11.01 5.91 -7.42
N ALA A 9 -12.14 6.31 -6.83
CA ALA A 9 -12.83 5.55 -5.80
C ALA A 9 -13.38 4.25 -6.41
N VAL A 10 -12.94 3.11 -5.89
CA VAL A 10 -13.58 1.81 -6.15
C VAL A 10 -14.86 1.76 -5.32
N VAL A 11 -15.99 2.01 -5.97
CA VAL A 11 -17.33 1.79 -5.40
C VAL A 11 -17.62 0.30 -5.46
N VAL A 12 -17.57 -0.38 -4.34
CA VAL A 12 -18.08 -1.76 -4.20
C VAL A 12 -19.60 -1.67 -4.08
N GLY A 13 -20.31 -2.20 -5.08
CA GLY A 13 -21.75 -2.21 -5.14
C GLY A 13 -22.38 -3.01 -3.98
N LEU A 14 -23.22 -2.32 -3.23
CA LEU A 14 -24.06 -2.89 -2.17
C LEU A 14 -25.35 -3.41 -2.81
N SER A 15 -25.49 -4.72 -2.98
CA SER A 15 -26.75 -5.35 -3.41
C SER A 15 -27.76 -5.34 -2.27
N MET A 16 -28.91 -4.69 -2.51
CA MET A 16 -30.10 -4.69 -1.65
C MET A 16 -30.67 -6.10 -1.52
N LEU A 17 -30.83 -6.58 -0.30
CA LEU A 17 -31.70 -7.69 0.03
C LEU A 17 -33.07 -7.16 0.44
N LEU A 18 -34.08 -7.56 -0.34
CA LEU A 18 -35.49 -7.30 -0.04
C LEU A 18 -35.90 -8.01 1.25
N SER A 19 -36.57 -7.29 2.12
CA SER A 19 -37.21 -7.79 3.32
C SER A 19 -38.48 -8.57 2.98
N ILE A 20 -38.54 -9.84 3.38
CA ILE A 20 -39.78 -10.60 3.47
C ILE A 20 -40.23 -10.58 4.93
N ALA A 21 -41.34 -9.92 5.22
CA ALA A 21 -41.98 -9.92 6.54
C ALA A 21 -42.67 -11.27 6.82
N PRO A 22 -42.49 -11.89 7.97
CA PRO A 22 -43.28 -13.04 8.35
C PRO A 22 -44.59 -12.61 9.01
N THR A 23 -45.65 -13.24 8.57
CA THR A 23 -47.04 -13.16 9.08
C THR A 23 -47.11 -13.54 10.56
N ILE A 24 -47.74 -12.70 11.35
CA ILE A 24 -47.98 -12.90 12.78
C ILE A 24 -49.09 -13.94 12.97
N ALA A 25 -48.72 -15.12 13.49
CA ALA A 25 -49.70 -16.02 14.13
C ALA A 25 -49.74 -15.68 15.61
N GLN A 26 -50.92 -15.32 16.09
CA GLN A 26 -51.20 -15.13 17.54
C GLN A 26 -51.29 -16.48 18.22
N ASP A 27 -50.33 -16.75 19.08
CA ASP A 27 -50.47 -17.83 20.05
C ASP A 27 -50.61 -17.25 21.47
N LYS A 28 -51.73 -17.63 22.13
CA LYS A 28 -52.08 -17.24 23.50
C LYS A 28 -51.59 -18.33 24.44
N ASP A 29 -50.40 -18.17 25.01
CA ASP A 29 -50.04 -18.83 26.25
C ASP A 29 -49.17 -17.89 27.10
N LYS A 30 -49.86 -17.20 28.02
CA LYS A 30 -49.21 -16.46 29.11
C LYS A 30 -48.64 -17.45 30.12
N LYS A 31 -47.36 -17.81 29.99
CA LYS A 31 -46.56 -18.28 31.13
C LYS A 31 -45.69 -17.13 31.63
N ASP A 32 -45.90 -16.83 32.89
CA ASP A 32 -45.18 -15.91 33.74
C ASP A 32 -43.68 -16.14 33.58
N LYS A 33 -42.98 -15.31 32.77
CA LYS A 33 -41.54 -15.32 32.65
C LYS A 33 -41.01 -14.22 33.57
N THR A 34 -40.45 -14.61 34.69
CA THR A 34 -39.54 -13.81 35.50
C THR A 34 -38.59 -13.05 34.52
N PRO A 35 -38.43 -11.73 34.66
CA PRO A 35 -37.54 -11.00 33.75
C PRO A 35 -36.11 -11.56 33.87
N GLU A 36 -35.61 -12.19 32.82
CA GLU A 36 -34.23 -12.62 32.72
C GLU A 36 -33.35 -11.37 32.98
N LYS A 37 -32.57 -11.42 34.04
CA LYS A 37 -31.65 -10.37 34.42
C LYS A 37 -30.66 -10.23 33.26
N LYS A 38 -30.79 -9.15 32.46
CA LYS A 38 -29.87 -8.82 31.36
C LYS A 38 -28.44 -8.92 31.91
N PRO A 39 -27.54 -9.67 31.28
CA PRO A 39 -26.16 -9.75 31.76
C PRO A 39 -25.59 -8.34 31.92
N PRO A 40 -24.72 -8.12 32.91
CA PRO A 40 -24.11 -6.83 33.12
C PRO A 40 -23.41 -6.37 31.83
N PRO A 41 -23.46 -5.08 31.47
CA PRO A 41 -22.78 -4.59 30.29
C PRO A 41 -21.29 -4.95 30.39
N PRO A 42 -20.66 -5.33 29.26
CA PRO A 42 -19.23 -5.61 29.24
C PRO A 42 -18.45 -4.39 29.74
N PRO A 43 -17.30 -4.59 30.41
CA PRO A 43 -16.53 -3.51 30.97
C PRO A 43 -16.18 -2.46 29.91
N ALA A 44 -16.32 -1.19 30.30
CA ALA A 44 -15.99 -0.08 29.43
C ALA A 44 -14.49 -0.11 29.07
N PHE A 45 -14.21 -0.04 27.77
CA PHE A 45 -12.85 0.03 27.27
C PHE A 45 -12.45 1.49 27.06
N LYS A 46 -11.22 1.87 27.49
CA LYS A 46 -10.69 3.21 27.28
C LYS A 46 -9.62 3.19 26.20
N ILE A 47 -9.76 4.07 25.22
CA ILE A 47 -8.73 4.35 24.21
C ILE A 47 -7.83 5.46 24.80
N PRO A 48 -6.53 5.20 25.04
CA PRO A 48 -5.65 6.17 25.72
C PRO A 48 -5.44 7.45 24.91
N ASP A 49 -5.26 7.32 23.59
CA ASP A 49 -5.09 8.46 22.69
C ASP A 49 -6.43 9.14 22.41
N LYS A 50 -6.58 10.38 22.89
CA LYS A 50 -7.83 11.13 22.76
C LYS A 50 -8.19 11.49 21.32
N ASN A 51 -7.19 11.67 20.46
CA ASN A 51 -7.40 11.97 19.06
C ASN A 51 -7.90 10.72 18.30
N LEU A 52 -7.35 9.55 18.65
CA LEU A 52 -7.83 8.27 18.14
C LEU A 52 -9.26 7.98 18.63
N GLU A 53 -9.51 8.17 19.93
CA GLU A 53 -10.85 8.01 20.50
C GLU A 53 -11.87 8.91 19.79
N ALA A 54 -11.55 10.19 19.61
CA ALA A 54 -12.43 11.13 18.92
C ALA A 54 -12.72 10.72 17.47
N ALA A 55 -11.69 10.22 16.75
CA ALA A 55 -11.86 9.74 15.37
C ALA A 55 -12.79 8.50 15.31
N ILE A 56 -12.63 7.56 16.23
CA ILE A 56 -13.49 6.37 16.32
C ILE A 56 -14.92 6.77 16.65
N ARG A 57 -15.13 7.62 17.65
CA ARG A 57 -16.46 8.11 18.06
C ARG A 57 -17.19 8.82 16.92
N ALA A 58 -16.47 9.59 16.13
CA ALA A 58 -17.05 10.27 14.96
C ALA A 58 -17.61 9.28 13.92
N VAL A 59 -16.87 8.18 13.67
CA VAL A 59 -17.28 7.16 12.68
C VAL A 59 -18.48 6.35 13.15
N ILE A 60 -18.58 6.05 14.46
CA ILE A 60 -19.70 5.27 15.00
C ILE A 60 -20.88 6.13 15.47
N PHE A 61 -20.77 7.47 15.34
CA PHE A 61 -21.77 8.43 15.80
C PHE A 61 -22.10 8.35 17.28
N GLU A 62 -21.10 8.09 18.12
CA GLU A 62 -21.21 7.94 19.59
C GLU A 62 -20.32 8.97 20.31
N PRO A 63 -20.71 10.25 20.37
CA PRO A 63 -19.86 11.31 20.91
C PRO A 63 -19.59 11.17 22.39
N GLN A 64 -20.42 10.44 23.13
CA GLN A 64 -20.36 10.25 24.57
C GLN A 64 -20.68 8.80 24.96
N GLY A 65 -20.49 8.50 26.25
CA GLY A 65 -20.76 7.17 26.83
C GLY A 65 -19.60 6.18 26.64
N ASP A 66 -19.81 4.99 27.17
CA ASP A 66 -18.79 3.94 27.18
C ASP A 66 -18.61 3.32 25.79
N LEU A 67 -17.36 3.14 25.40
CA LEU A 67 -16.97 2.30 24.28
C LEU A 67 -16.90 0.84 24.77
N ASN A 68 -17.47 -0.07 24.02
CA ASN A 68 -17.40 -1.51 24.27
C ASN A 68 -17.09 -2.24 22.96
N ASP A 69 -16.83 -3.54 23.06
CA ASP A 69 -16.45 -4.36 21.90
C ASP A 69 -17.53 -4.32 20.79
N GLU A 70 -18.82 -4.34 21.15
CA GLU A 70 -19.93 -4.28 20.20
C GLU A 70 -19.91 -3.00 19.36
N LYS A 71 -19.68 -1.84 19.98
CA LYS A 71 -19.56 -0.55 19.29
C LYS A 71 -18.32 -0.49 18.40
N LEU A 72 -17.18 -1.01 18.88
CA LEU A 72 -15.93 -1.01 18.14
C LEU A 72 -15.97 -1.95 16.91
N LEU A 73 -16.77 -3.02 16.95
CA LEU A 73 -17.04 -3.86 15.78
C LEU A 73 -17.80 -3.14 14.67
N ARG A 74 -18.41 -1.97 14.93
CA ARG A 74 -19.08 -1.14 13.91
C ARG A 74 -18.09 -0.28 13.10
N VAL A 75 -16.82 -0.26 13.45
CA VAL A 75 -15.77 0.49 12.73
C VAL A 75 -15.27 -0.36 11.56
N TYR A 76 -15.73 -0.05 10.35
CA TYR A 76 -15.32 -0.71 9.10
C TYR A 76 -14.29 0.11 8.33
N ILE A 77 -14.41 1.44 8.40
CA ILE A 77 -13.52 2.39 7.74
C ILE A 77 -13.17 3.47 8.76
N LEU A 78 -11.89 3.76 8.92
CA LEU A 78 -11.42 4.84 9.76
C LEU A 78 -10.43 5.72 9.01
N ASP A 79 -10.80 6.98 8.79
CA ASP A 79 -9.91 8.02 8.29
C ASP A 79 -9.58 8.99 9.45
N ALA A 80 -8.35 8.89 9.94
CA ALA A 80 -7.85 9.69 11.05
C ALA A 80 -6.49 10.34 10.70
N GLN A 81 -6.33 10.77 9.45
CA GLN A 81 -5.11 11.43 8.99
C GLN A 81 -4.93 12.81 9.62
N GLY A 82 -3.68 13.18 9.93
CA GLY A 82 -3.32 14.50 10.44
C GLY A 82 -3.90 14.84 11.82
N LYS A 83 -4.17 13.84 12.64
CA LYS A 83 -4.80 14.00 13.97
C LYS A 83 -3.79 14.02 15.12
N SER A 84 -2.48 14.01 14.85
CA SER A 84 -1.43 13.94 15.88
C SER A 84 -1.54 12.69 16.79
N ILE A 85 -2.09 11.60 16.29
CA ILE A 85 -2.22 10.32 16.98
C ILE A 85 -0.83 9.71 17.20
N LYS A 86 -0.61 9.18 18.41
CA LYS A 86 0.66 8.54 18.82
C LYS A 86 0.46 7.08 19.21
N ASP A 87 -0.64 6.77 19.86
CA ASP A 87 -0.94 5.47 20.45
C ASP A 87 -2.17 4.86 19.77
N LEU A 88 -2.00 3.67 19.19
CA LEU A 88 -3.05 2.93 18.52
C LEU A 88 -3.78 1.94 19.43
N THR A 89 -3.47 1.91 20.73
CA THR A 89 -4.13 1.02 21.70
C THR A 89 -5.65 1.23 21.65
N GLY A 90 -6.34 0.13 21.47
CA GLY A 90 -7.80 0.10 21.29
C GLY A 90 -8.25 -0.22 19.87
N LEU A 91 -7.41 0.04 18.86
CA LEU A 91 -7.73 -0.37 17.48
C LEU A 91 -7.82 -1.90 17.34
N GLU A 92 -7.09 -2.66 18.15
CA GLU A 92 -7.15 -4.14 18.15
C GLU A 92 -8.55 -4.68 18.42
N LYS A 93 -9.47 -3.85 18.93
CA LYS A 93 -10.88 -4.17 19.14
C LYS A 93 -11.75 -3.95 17.89
N CYS A 94 -11.29 -3.15 16.94
CA CYS A 94 -12.01 -2.84 15.71
C CYS A 94 -11.84 -3.98 14.68
N LYS A 95 -12.27 -5.22 15.03
CA LYS A 95 -11.98 -6.42 14.24
C LYS A 95 -12.58 -6.42 12.82
N ASN A 96 -13.59 -5.59 12.57
CA ASN A 96 -14.22 -5.47 11.26
C ASN A 96 -13.60 -4.40 10.36
N LEU A 97 -12.51 -3.75 10.84
CA LEU A 97 -11.85 -2.68 10.10
C LEU A 97 -11.26 -3.21 8.78
N ALA A 98 -11.74 -2.69 7.66
CA ALA A 98 -11.31 -3.04 6.30
C ALA A 98 -10.42 -1.97 5.68
N SER A 99 -10.60 -0.70 6.05
CA SER A 99 -9.78 0.41 5.55
C SER A 99 -9.38 1.34 6.70
N LEU A 100 -8.07 1.60 6.82
CA LEU A 100 -7.49 2.45 7.86
C LEU A 100 -6.54 3.45 7.24
N ARG A 101 -6.78 4.75 7.46
CA ARG A 101 -5.92 5.86 7.04
C ARG A 101 -5.43 6.64 8.25
N LEU A 102 -4.13 6.62 8.44
CA LEU A 102 -3.43 7.25 9.55
C LEU A 102 -2.25 8.11 9.07
N THR A 103 -2.29 8.56 7.82
CA THR A 103 -1.27 9.44 7.23
C THR A 103 -1.03 10.67 8.08
N ASN A 104 0.24 11.10 8.20
CA ASN A 104 0.63 12.34 8.86
C ASN A 104 0.19 12.39 10.33
N ASN A 105 0.61 11.37 11.09
CA ASN A 105 0.47 11.26 12.53
C ASN A 105 1.85 11.14 13.21
N GLN A 106 1.92 10.70 14.45
CA GLN A 106 3.16 10.54 15.23
C GLN A 106 3.34 9.09 15.73
N ILE A 107 2.85 8.13 14.91
CA ILE A 107 2.78 6.71 15.28
C ILE A 107 4.15 6.08 15.12
N ALA A 108 4.62 5.40 16.17
CA ALA A 108 5.85 4.61 16.16
C ALA A 108 5.60 3.10 16.33
N ASP A 109 4.56 2.72 17.08
CA ASP A 109 4.20 1.32 17.34
C ASP A 109 2.90 0.94 16.62
N VAL A 110 2.99 -0.10 15.79
CA VAL A 110 1.86 -0.64 15.01
C VAL A 110 1.38 -1.99 15.54
N LYS A 111 1.84 -2.44 16.72
CA LYS A 111 1.42 -3.71 17.34
C LYS A 111 -0.09 -3.84 17.51
N PRO A 112 -0.86 -2.78 17.83
CA PRO A 112 -2.32 -2.90 17.92
C PRO A 112 -3.00 -3.32 16.61
N LEU A 113 -2.31 -3.21 15.46
CA LEU A 113 -2.85 -3.62 14.16
C LEU A 113 -2.74 -5.13 13.90
N LYS A 114 -1.93 -5.87 14.67
CA LYS A 114 -1.52 -7.26 14.40
C LYS A 114 -2.67 -8.21 14.09
N GLU A 115 -3.81 -8.05 14.76
CA GLU A 115 -4.96 -8.96 14.67
C GLU A 115 -6.11 -8.41 13.79
N LEU A 116 -5.89 -7.33 13.05
CA LEU A 116 -6.90 -6.72 12.18
C LEU A 116 -6.92 -7.40 10.80
N ASN A 117 -7.19 -8.68 10.79
CA ASN A 117 -7.08 -9.55 9.62
C ASN A 117 -8.05 -9.20 8.48
N ASN A 118 -9.06 -8.35 8.73
CA ASN A 118 -9.99 -7.86 7.70
C ASN A 118 -9.46 -6.66 6.92
N LEU A 119 -8.31 -6.08 7.32
CA LEU A 119 -7.72 -4.95 6.61
C LEU A 119 -7.35 -5.32 5.17
N GLN A 120 -7.87 -4.51 4.25
CA GLN A 120 -7.57 -4.56 2.81
C GLN A 120 -6.77 -3.34 2.36
N SER A 121 -6.98 -2.20 3.01
CA SER A 121 -6.28 -0.95 2.74
C SER A 121 -5.72 -0.36 4.04
N LEU A 122 -4.41 -0.12 4.05
CA LEU A 122 -3.71 0.48 5.20
C LEU A 122 -2.78 1.59 4.73
N ASP A 123 -3.02 2.80 5.22
CA ASP A 123 -2.20 3.97 4.96
C ASP A 123 -1.60 4.49 6.28
N LEU A 124 -0.29 4.36 6.40
CA LEU A 124 0.55 4.77 7.53
C LEU A 124 1.64 5.75 7.10
N ALA A 125 1.51 6.41 5.95
CA ALA A 125 2.51 7.36 5.47
C ALA A 125 2.78 8.50 6.46
N LYS A 126 3.99 9.04 6.45
CA LYS A 126 4.39 10.21 7.26
C LYS A 126 4.14 9.99 8.75
N ASN A 127 4.76 8.94 9.27
CA ASN A 127 4.77 8.57 10.67
C ASN A 127 6.22 8.35 11.16
N GLN A 128 6.41 7.67 12.28
CA GLN A 128 7.73 7.42 12.90
C GLN A 128 8.03 5.92 13.02
N ILE A 129 7.42 5.11 12.14
CA ILE A 129 7.46 3.65 12.20
C ILE A 129 8.85 3.15 11.80
N LYS A 130 9.39 2.23 12.60
CA LYS A 130 10.66 1.52 12.33
C LYS A 130 10.44 0.02 12.12
N ASP A 131 9.51 -0.57 12.87
CA ASP A 131 9.23 -2.00 12.89
C ASP A 131 7.83 -2.27 12.33
N VAL A 132 7.77 -3.14 11.32
CA VAL A 132 6.54 -3.56 10.64
C VAL A 132 6.18 -5.03 10.90
N ALA A 133 6.82 -5.67 11.89
CA ALA A 133 6.59 -7.10 12.21
C ALA A 133 5.12 -7.41 12.51
N ALA A 134 4.41 -6.47 13.13
CA ALA A 134 2.99 -6.63 13.42
C ALA A 134 2.10 -6.71 12.17
N LEU A 135 2.57 -6.27 11.01
CA LEU A 135 1.81 -6.30 9.76
C LEU A 135 1.90 -7.66 9.03
N ALA A 136 2.82 -8.56 9.45
CA ALA A 136 3.10 -9.82 8.76
C ALA A 136 1.87 -10.73 8.57
N GLY A 137 0.91 -10.69 9.51
CA GLY A 137 -0.33 -11.48 9.49
C GLY A 137 -1.46 -10.90 8.66
N LEU A 138 -1.36 -9.66 8.18
CA LEU A 138 -2.44 -8.95 7.50
C LEU A 138 -2.56 -9.36 6.02
N THR A 139 -2.70 -10.64 5.76
CA THR A 139 -2.63 -11.26 4.42
C THR A 139 -3.78 -10.86 3.48
N ASN A 140 -4.80 -10.15 3.96
CA ASN A 140 -5.87 -9.60 3.14
C ASN A 140 -5.52 -8.22 2.54
N LEU A 141 -4.39 -7.60 2.94
CA LEU A 141 -3.98 -6.31 2.40
C LEU A 141 -3.76 -6.37 0.88
N GLN A 142 -4.36 -5.40 0.19
CA GLN A 142 -4.23 -5.13 -1.23
C GLN A 142 -3.49 -3.82 -1.49
N TYR A 143 -3.66 -2.86 -0.61
CA TYR A 143 -2.99 -1.56 -0.61
C TYR A 143 -2.25 -1.35 0.71
N LEU A 144 -0.95 -1.03 0.64
CA LEU A 144 -0.13 -0.71 1.80
C LEU A 144 0.75 0.50 1.51
N GLU A 145 0.51 1.57 2.25
CA GLU A 145 1.26 2.82 2.17
C GLU A 145 2.06 3.03 3.46
N LEU A 146 3.39 3.04 3.33
CA LEU A 146 4.37 3.18 4.40
C LEU A 146 5.41 4.27 4.10
N SER A 147 5.19 5.12 3.11
CA SER A 147 6.15 6.17 2.72
C SER A 147 6.42 7.16 3.86
N ASP A 148 7.60 7.76 3.83
CA ASP A 148 8.04 8.77 4.79
C ASP A 148 7.97 8.27 6.25
N ASN A 149 8.62 7.12 6.49
CA ASN A 149 8.81 6.51 7.80
C ASN A 149 10.32 6.29 8.08
N GLN A 150 10.66 5.41 9.00
CA GLN A 150 12.05 5.09 9.38
C GLN A 150 12.37 3.61 9.21
N ILE A 151 11.67 2.91 8.29
CA ILE A 151 11.72 1.47 8.11
C ILE A 151 13.04 1.11 7.42
N ALA A 152 13.77 0.13 7.99
CA ALA A 152 14.99 -0.41 7.41
C ALA A 152 14.84 -1.87 6.95
N ASP A 153 13.83 -2.58 7.46
CA ASP A 153 13.55 -3.98 7.14
C ASP A 153 12.08 -4.17 6.77
N VAL A 154 11.84 -4.69 5.57
CA VAL A 154 10.52 -5.09 5.07
C VAL A 154 10.34 -6.60 4.99
N GLY A 155 11.24 -7.37 5.56
CA GLY A 155 11.18 -8.84 5.66
C GLY A 155 9.84 -9.37 6.15
N PRO A 156 9.20 -8.76 7.16
CA PRO A 156 7.87 -9.17 7.62
C PRO A 156 6.77 -9.12 6.57
N LEU A 157 6.92 -8.30 5.50
CA LEU A 157 5.89 -8.13 4.48
C LEU A 157 5.85 -9.26 3.44
N LYS A 158 6.83 -10.18 3.45
CA LYS A 158 7.02 -11.24 2.43
C LYS A 158 5.80 -12.14 2.17
N GLY A 159 4.88 -12.24 3.16
CA GLY A 159 3.68 -13.09 3.10
C GLY A 159 2.43 -12.36 2.60
N LEU A 160 2.48 -11.05 2.32
CA LEU A 160 1.32 -10.25 1.93
C LEU A 160 0.99 -10.42 0.43
N ASN A 161 0.74 -11.65 0.01
CA ASN A 161 0.62 -12.07 -1.39
C ASN A 161 -0.60 -11.50 -2.13
N ARG A 162 -1.50 -10.77 -1.44
CA ARG A 162 -2.63 -10.07 -2.05
C ARG A 162 -2.32 -8.62 -2.41
N LEU A 163 -1.15 -8.09 -2.03
CA LEU A 163 -0.76 -6.72 -2.34
C LEU A 163 -0.72 -6.50 -3.86
N THR A 164 -1.40 -5.45 -4.28
CA THR A 164 -1.37 -4.90 -5.65
C THR A 164 -0.62 -3.58 -5.70
N SER A 165 -0.57 -2.84 -4.59
CA SER A 165 0.13 -1.56 -4.48
C SER A 165 0.90 -1.48 -3.17
N LEU A 166 2.20 -1.21 -3.26
CA LEU A 166 3.10 -1.09 -2.13
C LEU A 166 3.94 0.18 -2.26
N TYR A 167 3.85 1.03 -1.25
CA TYR A 167 4.53 2.31 -1.19
C TYR A 167 5.50 2.32 0.01
N LEU A 168 6.78 2.47 -0.29
CA LEU A 168 7.91 2.41 0.65
C LEU A 168 8.86 3.61 0.51
N SER A 169 8.48 4.63 -0.27
CA SER A 169 9.35 5.78 -0.55
C SER A 169 9.71 6.55 0.73
N GLY A 170 10.89 7.15 0.80
CA GLY A 170 11.31 7.95 1.96
C GLY A 170 11.58 7.13 3.23
N ASN A 171 12.16 5.94 3.09
CA ASN A 171 12.54 5.06 4.19
C ASN A 171 14.08 4.86 4.26
N LYS A 172 14.55 3.83 4.95
CA LYS A 172 15.99 3.50 5.14
C LYS A 172 16.35 2.14 4.54
N LEU A 173 15.63 1.70 3.50
CA LEU A 173 15.76 0.37 2.94
C LEU A 173 17.08 0.23 2.16
N LYS A 174 17.79 -0.86 2.43
CA LYS A 174 18.96 -1.33 1.65
C LYS A 174 18.65 -2.61 0.89
N ASP A 175 17.64 -3.33 1.32
CA ASP A 175 17.20 -4.62 0.79
C ASP A 175 15.68 -4.64 0.65
N ILE A 176 15.22 -5.19 -0.46
CA ILE A 176 13.80 -5.44 -0.77
C ILE A 176 13.53 -6.89 -1.15
N THR A 177 14.35 -7.83 -0.68
CA THR A 177 14.19 -9.28 -0.97
C THR A 177 12.78 -9.77 -0.65
N ALA A 178 12.13 -9.21 0.36
CA ALA A 178 10.76 -9.53 0.75
C ALA A 178 9.73 -9.34 -0.38
N VAL A 179 9.97 -8.42 -1.34
CA VAL A 179 8.99 -8.18 -2.42
C VAL A 179 8.96 -9.29 -3.47
N ALA A 180 10.00 -10.14 -3.55
CA ALA A 180 10.10 -11.17 -4.58
C ALA A 180 8.92 -12.16 -4.62
N GLY A 181 8.22 -12.35 -3.49
CA GLY A 181 7.02 -13.19 -3.39
C GLY A 181 5.71 -12.48 -3.68
N LEU A 182 5.71 -11.15 -3.84
CA LEU A 182 4.50 -10.34 -3.99
C LEU A 182 4.09 -10.23 -5.47
N GLU A 183 3.90 -11.37 -6.12
CA GLU A 183 3.71 -11.47 -7.59
C GLU A 183 2.47 -10.76 -8.13
N ARG A 184 1.57 -10.31 -7.25
CA ARG A 184 0.38 -9.54 -7.64
C ARG A 184 0.62 -8.04 -7.71
N LEU A 185 1.82 -7.56 -7.34
CA LEU A 185 2.13 -6.14 -7.38
C LEU A 185 1.99 -5.59 -8.80
N TRP A 186 1.17 -4.56 -8.90
CA TRP A 186 1.00 -3.70 -10.06
C TRP A 186 1.81 -2.42 -9.93
N SER A 187 1.95 -1.92 -8.71
CA SER A 187 2.69 -0.69 -8.40
C SER A 187 3.63 -0.89 -7.21
N LEU A 188 4.90 -0.56 -7.40
CA LEU A 188 5.92 -0.50 -6.36
C LEU A 188 6.61 0.87 -6.38
N TYR A 189 6.50 1.59 -5.26
CA TYR A 189 7.17 2.87 -5.05
C TYR A 189 8.19 2.71 -3.93
N ALA A 190 9.47 2.87 -4.23
CA ALA A 190 10.56 2.74 -3.28
C ALA A 190 11.63 3.82 -3.47
N ALA A 191 11.22 5.01 -3.90
CA ALA A 191 12.08 6.17 -4.04
C ALA A 191 12.69 6.60 -2.69
N LYS A 192 13.79 7.38 -2.73
CA LYS A 192 14.44 7.96 -1.55
C LYS A 192 14.75 6.91 -0.48
N ASN A 193 15.46 5.86 -0.92
CA ASN A 193 15.98 4.79 -0.08
C ASN A 193 17.49 4.62 -0.31
N GLN A 194 18.06 3.48 0.04
CA GLN A 194 19.49 3.19 -0.12
C GLN A 194 19.71 1.90 -0.94
N LEU A 195 18.77 1.63 -1.88
CA LEU A 195 18.75 0.41 -2.67
C LEU A 195 19.89 0.41 -3.69
N LYS A 196 20.60 -0.72 -3.76
CA LYS A 196 21.62 -0.99 -4.79
C LYS A 196 21.19 -2.11 -5.72
N ASP A 197 20.62 -3.16 -5.13
CA ASP A 197 20.13 -4.34 -5.84
C ASP A 197 18.61 -4.33 -5.95
N ILE A 198 18.12 -4.53 -7.17
CA ILE A 198 16.71 -4.71 -7.50
C ILE A 198 16.41 -6.12 -8.04
N GLY A 199 17.32 -7.08 -7.83
CA GLY A 199 17.14 -8.49 -8.20
C GLY A 199 15.77 -9.04 -7.80
N PRO A 200 15.27 -8.79 -6.59
CA PRO A 200 13.95 -9.25 -6.16
C PRO A 200 12.79 -8.82 -7.07
N VAL A 201 12.92 -7.70 -7.78
CA VAL A 201 11.89 -7.21 -8.71
C VAL A 201 11.74 -8.13 -9.92
N GLU A 202 12.76 -8.93 -10.29
CA GLU A 202 12.72 -9.81 -11.47
C GLU A 202 11.48 -10.72 -11.52
N LYS A 203 10.93 -11.12 -10.38
CA LYS A 203 9.74 -11.99 -10.29
C LYS A 203 8.41 -11.27 -10.45
N LEU A 204 8.40 -9.95 -10.35
CA LEU A 204 7.19 -9.12 -10.33
C LEU A 204 6.70 -8.78 -11.74
N ARG A 205 6.31 -9.78 -12.52
CA ARG A 205 5.97 -9.65 -13.96
C ARG A 205 4.76 -8.79 -14.25
N ARG A 206 3.96 -8.45 -13.25
CA ARG A 206 2.75 -7.63 -13.40
C ARG A 206 2.98 -6.16 -13.11
N LEU A 207 4.20 -5.76 -12.78
CA LEU A 207 4.50 -4.35 -12.51
C LEU A 207 4.22 -3.50 -13.74
N SER A 208 3.33 -2.52 -13.56
CA SER A 208 3.04 -1.45 -14.51
C SER A 208 3.74 -0.15 -14.10
N THR A 209 3.89 0.07 -12.78
CA THR A 209 4.59 1.22 -12.23
C THR A 209 5.70 0.78 -11.28
N LEU A 210 6.91 1.26 -11.55
CA LEU A 210 8.07 1.08 -10.69
C LEU A 210 8.78 2.42 -10.47
N GLU A 211 8.78 2.89 -9.23
CA GLU A 211 9.48 4.11 -8.82
C GLU A 211 10.65 3.77 -7.91
N LEU A 212 11.85 4.13 -8.34
CA LEU A 212 13.11 3.88 -7.66
C LEU A 212 14.01 5.12 -7.64
N THR A 213 13.45 6.31 -7.87
CA THR A 213 14.15 7.60 -7.83
C THR A 213 14.93 7.78 -6.51
N ASP A 214 16.06 8.47 -6.55
CA ASP A 214 16.92 8.75 -5.38
C ASP A 214 17.35 7.47 -4.63
N ASN A 215 18.02 6.55 -5.34
CA ASN A 215 18.62 5.34 -4.79
C ASN A 215 20.09 5.20 -5.25
N GLN A 216 20.65 4.00 -5.21
CA GLN A 216 22.04 3.72 -5.59
C GLN A 216 22.13 2.58 -6.62
N ILE A 217 21.11 2.46 -7.49
CA ILE A 217 20.97 1.36 -8.44
C ILE A 217 21.94 1.53 -9.59
N GLU A 218 22.67 0.47 -9.92
CA GLU A 218 23.64 0.43 -11.03
C GLU A 218 23.14 -0.46 -12.18
N SER A 219 22.48 -1.59 -11.87
CA SER A 219 22.07 -2.61 -12.85
C SER A 219 20.57 -2.65 -13.05
N LEU A 220 20.16 -2.65 -14.32
CA LEU A 220 18.77 -2.86 -14.74
C LEU A 220 18.50 -4.28 -15.25
N ALA A 221 19.45 -5.22 -15.11
CA ALA A 221 19.30 -6.61 -15.57
C ALA A 221 17.99 -7.28 -15.09
N PRO A 222 17.51 -7.08 -13.85
CA PRO A 222 16.26 -7.65 -13.39
C PRO A 222 15.02 -7.21 -14.17
N LEU A 223 15.11 -6.10 -14.93
CA LEU A 223 13.99 -5.54 -15.69
C LEU A 223 13.92 -6.07 -17.14
N GLU A 224 14.91 -6.83 -17.63
CA GLU A 224 14.97 -7.29 -19.01
C GLU A 224 13.74 -8.07 -19.50
N LYS A 225 13.02 -8.70 -18.56
CA LYS A 225 11.83 -9.50 -18.88
C LYS A 225 10.51 -8.83 -18.51
N HIS A 226 10.51 -7.56 -18.11
CA HIS A 226 9.31 -6.82 -17.72
C HIS A 226 8.66 -6.19 -18.95
N THR A 227 7.51 -6.71 -19.36
CA THR A 227 6.78 -6.31 -20.57
C THR A 227 5.44 -5.62 -20.28
N GLU A 228 5.18 -5.30 -19.02
CA GLU A 228 3.95 -4.64 -18.58
C GLU A 228 4.24 -3.25 -17.93
N LEU A 229 5.51 -2.81 -17.92
CA LEU A 229 5.87 -1.51 -17.37
C LEU A 229 5.40 -0.37 -18.28
N HIS A 230 4.66 0.58 -17.70
CA HIS A 230 4.21 1.81 -18.35
C HIS A 230 4.90 3.04 -17.75
N LEU A 231 5.28 2.97 -16.48
CA LEU A 231 5.98 4.06 -15.80
C LEU A 231 7.19 3.51 -15.04
N LEU A 232 8.38 3.99 -15.41
CA LEU A 232 9.64 3.62 -14.78
C LEU A 232 10.42 4.88 -14.41
N LEU A 233 10.47 5.17 -13.12
CA LEU A 233 11.12 6.35 -12.55
C LEU A 233 12.44 5.92 -11.89
N LEU A 234 13.56 6.34 -12.47
CA LEU A 234 14.93 5.93 -12.11
C LEU A 234 15.86 7.11 -11.86
N GLU A 235 15.32 8.32 -11.70
CA GLU A 235 16.12 9.51 -11.53
C GLU A 235 17.07 9.39 -10.33
N ASN A 236 18.22 10.06 -10.41
CA ASN A 236 19.22 10.14 -9.35
C ASN A 236 19.66 8.76 -8.83
N ASN A 237 20.04 7.87 -9.76
CA ASN A 237 20.68 6.60 -9.47
C ASN A 237 22.11 6.57 -10.03
N LYS A 238 22.71 5.39 -10.13
CA LYS A 238 24.08 5.18 -10.65
C LYS A 238 24.07 4.36 -11.94
N ILE A 239 23.01 4.48 -12.75
CA ILE A 239 22.82 3.70 -13.96
C ILE A 239 23.71 4.26 -15.06
N ALA A 240 24.58 3.40 -15.61
CA ALA A 240 25.43 3.71 -16.73
C ALA A 240 25.03 3.00 -18.03
N ASP A 241 24.32 1.85 -17.90
CA ASP A 241 23.96 0.96 -19.01
C ASP A 241 22.45 0.70 -19.05
N LEU A 242 21.85 0.90 -20.22
CA LEU A 242 20.42 0.69 -20.49
C LEU A 242 20.15 -0.56 -21.33
N LYS A 243 21.19 -1.36 -21.62
CA LYS A 243 21.08 -2.54 -22.50
C LYS A 243 19.94 -3.49 -22.12
N PRO A 244 19.68 -3.81 -20.84
CA PRO A 244 18.56 -4.67 -20.47
C PRO A 244 17.19 -4.14 -20.93
N LEU A 245 17.00 -2.81 -20.87
CA LEU A 245 15.76 -2.18 -21.35
C LEU A 245 15.70 -2.15 -22.87
N VAL A 246 16.85 -1.99 -23.55
CA VAL A 246 16.91 -2.05 -25.03
C VAL A 246 16.49 -3.44 -25.50
N VAL A 247 17.05 -4.50 -24.90
CA VAL A 247 16.70 -5.89 -25.24
C VAL A 247 15.19 -6.14 -25.05
N ALA A 248 14.64 -5.70 -23.92
CA ALA A 248 13.22 -5.81 -23.67
C ALA A 248 12.36 -5.06 -24.71
N ALA A 249 12.75 -3.80 -25.02
CA ALA A 249 11.99 -2.95 -25.94
C ALA A 249 12.07 -3.44 -27.39
N GLU A 250 13.22 -3.87 -27.87
CA GLU A 250 13.38 -4.42 -29.22
C GLU A 250 12.60 -5.72 -29.41
N LYS A 251 12.64 -6.60 -28.40
CA LYS A 251 11.85 -7.83 -28.40
C LYS A 251 10.35 -7.56 -28.44
N ASP A 252 9.88 -6.59 -27.67
CA ASP A 252 8.46 -6.19 -27.67
C ASP A 252 8.07 -5.53 -28.98
N ALA A 253 8.91 -4.66 -29.55
CA ALA A 253 8.67 -3.99 -30.84
C ALA A 253 8.59 -4.96 -32.01
N ALA A 254 9.36 -6.05 -31.95
CA ALA A 254 9.29 -7.15 -32.95
C ALA A 254 8.10 -8.10 -32.71
N GLY A 255 7.41 -8.01 -31.57
CA GLY A 255 6.35 -8.91 -31.12
C GLY A 255 5.05 -8.18 -30.76
N PRO A 256 4.59 -8.31 -29.50
CA PRO A 256 3.23 -7.90 -29.09
C PRO A 256 3.00 -6.40 -29.00
N LYS A 257 4.05 -5.58 -28.96
CA LYS A 257 4.02 -4.10 -28.86
C LYS A 257 3.18 -3.59 -27.68
N ARG A 258 3.30 -4.23 -26.52
CA ARG A 258 2.53 -3.90 -25.30
C ARG A 258 3.32 -3.05 -24.31
N PHE A 259 4.64 -3.06 -24.42
CA PHE A 259 5.57 -2.44 -23.48
C PHE A 259 6.20 -1.17 -24.07
N ALA A 260 7.02 -1.31 -25.11
CA ALA A 260 7.86 -0.22 -25.60
C ALA A 260 7.06 1.04 -25.99
N PRO A 261 5.92 0.99 -26.72
CA PRO A 261 5.19 2.19 -27.12
C PRO A 261 4.54 2.95 -25.96
N PHE A 262 4.38 2.30 -24.81
CA PHE A 262 3.67 2.86 -23.65
C PHE A 262 4.60 3.24 -22.50
N LEU A 263 5.83 2.71 -22.47
CA LEU A 263 6.78 2.97 -21.41
C LEU A 263 7.20 4.45 -21.39
N GLN A 264 7.00 5.08 -20.23
CA GLN A 264 7.58 6.36 -19.85
C GLN A 264 8.78 6.09 -18.92
N LEU A 265 9.98 6.43 -19.40
CA LEU A 265 11.24 6.17 -18.71
C LEU A 265 11.89 7.49 -18.29
N TYR A 266 12.11 7.68 -17.00
CA TYR A 266 12.73 8.88 -16.42
C TYR A 266 14.13 8.54 -15.93
N LEU A 267 15.16 9.28 -16.38
CA LEU A 267 16.58 8.96 -16.17
C LEU A 267 17.45 10.13 -15.66
N THR A 268 16.86 11.29 -15.36
CA THR A 268 17.60 12.45 -14.89
C THR A 268 18.58 12.08 -13.78
N GLY A 269 19.80 12.62 -13.80
CA GLY A 269 20.78 12.44 -12.71
C GLY A 269 21.50 11.09 -12.71
N ASN A 270 21.38 10.28 -13.78
CA ASN A 270 22.17 9.05 -13.94
C ASN A 270 23.46 9.26 -14.74
N PRO A 271 24.59 8.61 -14.38
CA PRO A 271 25.87 8.72 -15.09
C PRO A 271 25.90 7.83 -16.34
N LEU A 272 24.95 8.04 -17.28
CA LEU A 272 24.86 7.23 -18.49
C LEU A 272 26.19 7.27 -19.26
N SER A 273 26.66 6.09 -19.70
CA SER A 273 27.87 5.93 -20.50
C SER A 273 27.75 6.59 -21.88
N ALA A 274 28.87 6.79 -22.53
CA ALA A 274 28.91 7.30 -23.92
C ALA A 274 28.11 6.36 -24.85
N ASP A 275 28.26 5.05 -24.70
CA ASP A 275 27.51 4.07 -25.46
C ASP A 275 26.00 4.15 -25.18
N ALA A 276 25.60 4.27 -23.91
CA ALA A 276 24.21 4.44 -23.55
C ALA A 276 23.59 5.66 -24.23
N ARG A 277 24.30 6.77 -24.29
CA ARG A 277 23.84 8.01 -24.93
C ARG A 277 23.81 7.89 -26.46
N ALA A 278 24.86 7.34 -27.07
CA ALA A 278 25.03 7.30 -28.53
C ALA A 278 24.20 6.19 -29.20
N MET A 279 23.99 5.05 -28.52
CA MET A 279 23.38 3.86 -29.13
C MET A 279 22.10 3.43 -28.43
N GLN A 280 22.10 3.31 -27.10
CA GLN A 280 21.01 2.66 -26.37
C GLN A 280 19.79 3.58 -26.26
N LEU A 281 19.93 4.87 -25.98
CA LEU A 281 18.83 5.84 -25.98
C LEU A 281 18.14 5.96 -27.34
N PRO A 282 18.88 6.10 -28.47
CA PRO A 282 18.24 6.04 -29.79
C PRO A 282 17.50 4.75 -30.06
N ALA A 283 18.04 3.58 -29.64
CA ALA A 283 17.39 2.29 -29.81
C ALA A 283 16.07 2.22 -29.02
N LEU A 284 16.05 2.67 -27.76
CA LEU A 284 14.82 2.75 -26.96
C LEU A 284 13.76 3.65 -27.60
N LYS A 285 14.16 4.86 -28.06
CA LYS A 285 13.27 5.80 -28.74
C LYS A 285 12.71 5.19 -30.05
N LYS A 286 13.56 4.50 -30.83
CA LYS A 286 13.15 3.80 -32.06
C LYS A 286 12.13 2.68 -31.79
N ALA A 287 12.27 1.98 -30.66
CA ALA A 287 11.30 0.98 -30.23
C ALA A 287 9.98 1.59 -29.72
N GLY A 288 9.90 2.91 -29.53
CA GLY A 288 8.69 3.62 -29.09
C GLY A 288 8.72 4.12 -27.64
N VAL A 289 9.79 3.84 -26.88
CA VAL A 289 9.90 4.26 -25.47
C VAL A 289 10.00 5.78 -25.38
N ARG A 290 9.20 6.38 -24.50
CA ARG A 290 9.28 7.81 -24.18
C ARG A 290 10.31 8.03 -23.09
N VAL A 291 11.45 8.61 -23.46
CA VAL A 291 12.57 8.85 -22.53
C VAL A 291 12.61 10.30 -22.10
N PHE A 292 12.73 10.54 -20.80
CA PHE A 292 12.79 11.86 -20.18
C PHE A 292 14.08 12.03 -19.37
N GLY A 293 14.67 13.23 -19.42
CA GLY A 293 15.80 13.63 -18.58
C GLY A 293 17.12 12.93 -18.87
N ALA A 294 17.27 12.28 -20.03
CA ALA A 294 18.51 11.59 -20.40
C ALA A 294 19.60 12.53 -20.93
N ASP A 295 19.27 13.76 -21.29
CA ASP A 295 20.14 14.69 -22.00
C ASP A 295 20.96 15.60 -21.06
N GLY A 296 20.90 15.37 -19.73
CA GLY A 296 21.67 16.12 -18.73
C GLY A 296 21.22 17.57 -18.57
N LYS A 297 20.01 17.92 -18.98
CA LYS A 297 19.39 19.24 -18.79
C LYS A 297 18.20 19.13 -17.83
#